data_f52b6258cc5dfcf2356dbe79cb332634
#
_entry.id   f52b6258cc5dfcf2356dbe79cb332634
#
_cell.length_a   1.000
_cell.length_b   1.000
_cell.length_c   1.000
_cell.angle_alpha   90.00
_cell.angle_beta   90.00
_cell.angle_gamma   90.00
#
_symmetry.space_group_name_H-M   'P 1'
#
loop_
_entity.id
_entity.type
_entity.pdbx_description
1 polymer ?
#
loop_
_entity_poly.entity_id
_entity_poly.type
_entity_poly.pdbx_seq_one_letter_code
_entity_poly.pdbx_strand_id
1 'polypeptide(L)'
;MSLPADKLGQKNDFSTAGITVSYESALWQSGNQTKGSLEVKLTGSSLKLELQAESEQTIACSYEGGFIHQICENLFAVTLMGGEKTEAEILSAFHTPAQGETKTVTFALGSVKTETPHGLSAGKYTVMFAVPESHFDGKYHAYDAAEGYQFYLIDNESGKYVKEVTEGRLSVKAEDAMMYLRFEATLKDGSKLAGEYYGASQEVEELDILPATNTFTFNSGYGTQETDYSIKGVIYKKKSNGDQVFGFKKYEDQELDNYMLQLIITDETLIGKTKTDLAATSGWKINYVDVQFENVSPLDPNAYRKTLSKGYLSIVETGENKYRISIEAETIPASDWSKPATLQLSWEGSVTVNE
;
A
#
# COMPACT_ATOMS: atom_id res chain seq x y z
N MET A 1 31.00 -7.42 5.54
CA MET A 1 32.02 -6.37 5.36
C MET A 1 31.35 -5.16 4.71
N SER A 2 31.61 -3.97 5.19
CA SER A 2 31.17 -2.72 4.56
C SER A 2 32.36 -1.76 4.39
N LEU A 3 32.35 -1.03 3.30
CA LEU A 3 33.33 -0.01 2.96
C LEU A 3 32.59 1.09 2.19
N PRO A 4 32.76 2.39 2.55
CA PRO A 4 32.20 3.49 1.79
C PRO A 4 32.65 3.48 0.33
N ALA A 5 31.77 3.87 -0.59
CA ALA A 5 32.04 3.80 -2.04
C ALA A 5 33.24 4.65 -2.48
N ASP A 6 33.45 5.80 -1.84
CA ASP A 6 34.59 6.70 -2.08
C ASP A 6 35.94 6.12 -1.63
N LYS A 7 35.91 5.00 -0.92
CA LYS A 7 37.08 4.26 -0.42
C LYS A 7 37.50 3.07 -1.30
N LEU A 8 36.75 2.80 -2.35
CA LEU A 8 37.12 1.76 -3.33
C LEU A 8 38.36 2.16 -4.11
N GLY A 9 39.17 1.18 -4.49
CA GLY A 9 40.39 1.38 -5.31
C GLY A 9 41.61 1.88 -4.56
N GLN A 10 41.52 2.08 -3.26
CA GLN A 10 42.64 2.54 -2.42
C GLN A 10 42.80 1.66 -1.18
N LYS A 11 44.03 1.69 -0.61
CA LYS A 11 44.26 1.04 0.68
C LYS A 11 43.78 1.95 1.80
N ASN A 12 42.84 1.45 2.60
CA ASN A 12 42.21 2.19 3.67
C ASN A 12 42.65 1.62 5.02
N ASP A 13 43.06 2.50 5.93
CA ASP A 13 43.41 2.16 7.31
C ASP A 13 42.16 2.17 8.19
N PHE A 14 42.03 1.20 9.09
CA PHE A 14 40.92 1.12 10.03
C PHE A 14 40.83 2.31 11.00
N SER A 15 41.93 3.04 11.18
CA SER A 15 41.94 4.24 12.03
C SER A 15 41.19 5.43 11.43
N THR A 16 41.04 5.48 10.09
CA THR A 16 40.54 6.66 9.38
C THR A 16 39.33 6.39 8.47
N ALA A 17 39.10 5.17 8.08
CA ALA A 17 38.01 4.80 7.16
C ALA A 17 36.83 4.20 7.90
N GLY A 18 35.61 4.47 7.43
CA GLY A 18 34.37 3.87 7.97
C GLY A 18 34.23 2.39 7.60
N ILE A 19 35.21 1.57 7.97
CA ILE A 19 35.29 0.15 7.61
C ILE A 19 34.67 -0.69 8.73
N THR A 20 33.87 -1.67 8.34
CA THR A 20 33.37 -2.72 9.23
C THR A 20 33.58 -4.09 8.59
N VAL A 21 34.19 -5.00 9.30
CA VAL A 21 34.35 -6.40 8.92
C VAL A 21 33.80 -7.27 10.06
N SER A 22 32.97 -8.23 9.74
CA SER A 22 32.45 -9.19 10.70
C SER A 22 32.67 -10.62 10.19
N TYR A 23 33.05 -11.52 11.07
CA TYR A 23 33.16 -12.93 10.82
C TYR A 23 32.77 -13.69 12.09
N GLU A 24 31.76 -14.55 12.00
CA GLU A 24 31.15 -15.21 13.15
C GLU A 24 30.70 -14.17 14.22
N SER A 25 31.20 -14.25 15.45
CA SER A 25 30.92 -13.31 16.52
C SER A 25 31.93 -12.17 16.63
N ALA A 26 32.99 -12.16 15.83
CA ALA A 26 34.02 -11.14 15.88
C ALA A 26 33.69 -9.94 14.97
N LEU A 27 34.04 -8.75 15.43
CA LEU A 27 33.81 -7.48 14.75
C LEU A 27 35.08 -6.63 14.74
N TRP A 28 35.55 -6.24 13.55
CA TRP A 28 36.60 -5.26 13.34
C TRP A 28 35.98 -4.00 12.74
N GLN A 29 36.11 -2.90 13.43
CA GLN A 29 35.45 -1.65 13.04
C GLN A 29 36.37 -0.47 13.25
N SER A 30 36.33 0.49 12.33
CA SER A 30 37.03 1.77 12.49
C SER A 30 36.66 2.46 13.80
N GLY A 31 37.65 2.90 14.56
CA GLY A 31 37.46 3.54 15.86
C GLY A 31 37.47 2.60 17.09
N ASN A 32 37.43 1.26 16.92
CA ASN A 32 37.41 0.27 18.00
C ASN A 32 38.80 -0.34 18.27
N GLN A 33 39.84 0.47 18.38
CA GLN A 33 41.23 -0.01 18.54
C GLN A 33 41.69 -1.03 17.50
N THR A 34 40.93 -1.17 16.39
CA THR A 34 41.28 -2.05 15.27
C THR A 34 42.44 -1.44 14.52
N LYS A 35 43.52 -2.20 14.35
CA LYS A 35 44.69 -1.86 13.51
C LYS A 35 44.61 -2.65 12.21
N GLY A 36 45.30 -2.13 11.18
CA GLY A 36 45.38 -2.82 9.90
C GLY A 36 44.70 -2.06 8.77
N SER A 37 44.46 -2.71 7.66
CA SER A 37 43.98 -2.08 6.46
C SER A 37 43.08 -2.98 5.62
N LEU A 38 42.23 -2.35 4.83
CA LEU A 38 41.41 -2.99 3.80
C LEU A 38 41.64 -2.31 2.46
N GLU A 39 41.94 -3.08 1.44
CA GLU A 39 41.96 -2.63 0.06
C GLU A 39 40.98 -3.44 -0.77
N VAL A 40 40.09 -2.76 -1.48
CA VAL A 40 39.13 -3.40 -2.39
C VAL A 40 39.24 -2.70 -3.73
N LYS A 41 39.66 -3.44 -4.76
CA LYS A 41 39.74 -2.95 -6.15
C LYS A 41 38.75 -3.70 -7.01
N LEU A 42 37.97 -2.97 -7.77
CA LEU A 42 37.04 -3.50 -8.77
C LEU A 42 37.54 -3.11 -10.17
N THR A 43 37.64 -4.09 -11.06
CA THR A 43 38.02 -3.86 -12.46
C THR A 43 37.13 -4.73 -13.34
N GLY A 44 36.09 -4.13 -13.89
CA GLY A 44 35.03 -4.88 -14.57
C GLY A 44 34.37 -5.88 -13.60
N SER A 45 34.36 -7.17 -13.95
CA SER A 45 33.87 -8.26 -13.10
C SER A 45 34.93 -8.93 -12.23
N SER A 46 36.09 -8.30 -12.08
CA SER A 46 37.17 -8.81 -11.22
C SER A 46 37.26 -8.00 -9.92
N LEU A 47 37.33 -8.71 -8.82
CA LEU A 47 37.52 -8.19 -7.48
C LEU A 47 38.89 -8.61 -6.97
N LYS A 48 39.67 -7.62 -6.51
CA LYS A 48 40.82 -7.85 -5.66
C LYS A 48 40.55 -7.29 -4.30
N LEU A 49 40.68 -8.12 -3.27
CA LEU A 49 40.50 -7.77 -1.88
C LEU A 49 41.74 -8.20 -1.09
N GLU A 50 42.29 -7.29 -0.28
CA GLU A 50 43.32 -7.54 0.69
C GLU A 50 42.88 -6.97 2.04
N LEU A 51 42.69 -7.82 3.03
CA LEU A 51 42.31 -7.46 4.38
C LEU A 51 43.35 -7.95 5.38
N GLN A 52 43.73 -7.06 6.26
CA GLN A 52 44.47 -7.39 7.47
C GLN A 52 43.92 -6.52 8.60
N ALA A 53 43.36 -7.13 9.62
CA ALA A 53 42.81 -6.40 10.77
C ALA A 53 43.12 -7.14 12.08
N GLU A 54 43.46 -6.39 13.09
CA GLU A 54 43.80 -6.84 14.43
C GLU A 54 43.07 -5.99 15.47
N SER A 55 42.40 -6.65 16.38
CA SER A 55 41.84 -6.07 17.62
C SER A 55 42.10 -7.08 18.75
N GLU A 56 41.08 -7.57 19.46
CA GLU A 56 41.19 -8.73 20.36
C GLU A 56 41.44 -10.03 19.58
N GLN A 57 41.06 -10.06 18.33
CA GLN A 57 41.27 -11.15 17.36
C GLN A 57 41.94 -10.61 16.12
N THR A 58 42.60 -11.47 15.37
CA THR A 58 43.24 -11.13 14.09
C THR A 58 42.53 -11.81 12.95
N ILE A 59 42.28 -11.08 11.88
CA ILE A 59 41.83 -11.60 10.60
C ILE A 59 42.74 -11.13 9.48
N ALA A 60 43.12 -12.04 8.61
CA ALA A 60 43.82 -11.73 7.37
C ALA A 60 43.23 -12.57 6.25
N CYS A 61 42.86 -11.94 5.16
CA CYS A 61 42.42 -12.64 3.96
C CYS A 61 42.80 -11.87 2.71
N SER A 62 43.02 -12.60 1.64
CA SER A 62 43.16 -12.05 0.30
C SER A 62 42.29 -12.81 -0.67
N TYR A 63 41.74 -12.09 -1.62
CA TYR A 63 40.94 -12.67 -2.71
C TYR A 63 41.30 -11.93 -3.99
N GLU A 64 41.49 -12.70 -5.06
CA GLU A 64 41.60 -12.17 -6.40
C GLU A 64 40.86 -13.10 -7.35
N GLY A 65 39.86 -12.59 -8.05
CA GLY A 65 39.03 -13.41 -8.94
C GLY A 65 37.79 -12.68 -9.44
N GLY A 66 36.98 -13.41 -10.16
CA GLY A 66 35.68 -12.94 -10.59
C GLY A 66 34.73 -12.77 -9.39
N PHE A 67 33.88 -11.80 -9.44
CA PHE A 67 32.76 -11.66 -8.52
C PHE A 67 31.46 -11.58 -9.29
N ILE A 68 30.43 -12.11 -8.72
CA ILE A 68 29.07 -11.91 -9.23
C ILE A 68 28.58 -10.61 -8.63
N HIS A 69 28.47 -9.58 -9.45
CA HIS A 69 27.70 -8.40 -9.07
C HIS A 69 26.25 -8.83 -9.08
N GLN A 70 25.68 -9.06 -7.92
CA GLN A 70 24.25 -9.29 -7.82
C GLN A 70 23.57 -7.97 -8.11
N ILE A 71 23.25 -7.76 -9.40
CA ILE A 71 22.34 -6.70 -9.82
C ILE A 71 21.01 -7.04 -9.18
N CYS A 72 20.40 -6.09 -8.51
CA CYS A 72 18.99 -6.24 -8.11
C CYS A 72 18.20 -6.38 -9.41
N GLU A 73 17.57 -7.55 -9.60
CA GLU A 73 16.87 -7.87 -10.86
C GLU A 73 15.52 -7.19 -10.97
N ASN A 74 15.10 -6.47 -9.91
CA ASN A 74 13.78 -5.85 -9.83
C ASN A 74 12.66 -6.86 -10.14
N LEU A 75 12.71 -8.00 -9.48
CA LEU A 75 11.76 -9.09 -9.66
C LEU A 75 11.00 -9.37 -8.39
N PHE A 76 9.77 -9.81 -8.55
CA PHE A 76 9.09 -10.56 -7.50
C PHE A 76 8.62 -11.93 -8.03
N ALA A 77 8.55 -12.88 -7.13
CA ALA A 77 8.11 -14.23 -7.40
C ALA A 77 6.90 -14.56 -6.51
N VAL A 78 5.86 -15.09 -7.10
CA VAL A 78 4.66 -15.59 -6.43
C VAL A 78 4.54 -17.08 -6.69
N THR A 79 4.36 -17.86 -5.62
CA THR A 79 4.03 -19.28 -5.72
C THR A 79 2.73 -19.50 -4.98
N LEU A 80 1.62 -19.65 -5.68
CA LEU A 80 0.33 -20.00 -5.07
C LEU A 80 0.39 -21.41 -4.48
N MET A 81 -0.43 -21.69 -3.46
CA MET A 81 -0.49 -23.01 -2.85
C MET A 81 -0.79 -24.10 -3.90
N GLY A 82 0.13 -25.06 -4.06
CA GLY A 82 0.02 -26.15 -5.06
C GLY A 82 0.21 -25.72 -6.50
N GLY A 83 0.59 -24.47 -6.77
CA GLY A 83 0.82 -23.93 -8.10
C GLY A 83 2.31 -23.81 -8.45
N GLU A 84 2.56 -23.42 -9.70
CA GLU A 84 3.90 -23.11 -10.19
C GLU A 84 4.34 -21.71 -9.73
N LYS A 85 5.65 -21.51 -9.65
CA LYS A 85 6.27 -20.22 -9.38
C LYS A 85 6.07 -19.30 -10.58
N THR A 86 5.50 -18.14 -10.35
CA THR A 86 5.39 -17.06 -11.34
C THR A 86 6.37 -15.96 -10.96
N GLU A 87 7.24 -15.57 -11.87
CA GLU A 87 8.15 -14.43 -11.71
C GLU A 87 7.69 -13.28 -12.59
N ALA A 88 7.84 -12.06 -12.09
CA ALA A 88 7.51 -10.85 -12.83
C ALA A 88 8.51 -9.74 -12.49
N GLU A 89 8.90 -8.96 -13.51
CA GLU A 89 9.71 -7.76 -13.35
C GLU A 89 8.91 -6.65 -12.66
N ILE A 90 9.51 -5.93 -11.72
CA ILE A 90 8.90 -4.78 -11.06
C ILE A 90 9.15 -3.56 -11.93
N LEU A 91 8.09 -3.06 -12.58
CA LEU A 91 8.15 -1.92 -13.51
C LEU A 91 7.64 -0.63 -12.89
N SER A 92 6.86 -0.71 -11.80
CA SER A 92 6.38 0.45 -11.06
C SER A 92 6.37 0.16 -9.56
N ALA A 93 6.77 1.18 -8.81
CA ALA A 93 6.76 1.18 -7.35
C ALA A 93 6.16 2.49 -6.84
N PHE A 94 5.27 2.38 -5.87
CA PHE A 94 4.63 3.50 -5.18
C PHE A 94 4.81 3.35 -3.68
N HIS A 95 4.82 4.47 -2.95
CA HIS A 95 4.77 4.45 -1.50
C HIS A 95 3.96 5.63 -0.94
N THR A 96 3.43 5.46 0.28
CA THR A 96 2.81 6.56 1.02
C THR A 96 3.84 7.28 1.89
N PRO A 97 3.62 8.54 2.28
CA PRO A 97 4.34 9.10 3.40
C PRO A 97 4.09 8.28 4.67
N ALA A 98 4.98 8.39 5.67
CA ALA A 98 4.83 7.70 6.94
C ALA A 98 3.55 8.15 7.65
N GLN A 99 2.71 7.20 8.05
CA GLN A 99 1.38 7.44 8.63
C GLN A 99 1.21 6.76 9.98
N GLY A 100 0.30 7.30 10.79
CA GLY A 100 -0.07 6.74 12.09
C GLY A 100 0.98 6.92 13.18
N GLU A 101 0.71 6.36 14.36
CA GLU A 101 1.59 6.43 15.53
C GLU A 101 2.91 5.68 15.29
N THR A 102 2.87 4.58 14.56
CA THR A 102 4.03 3.76 14.20
C THR A 102 4.85 4.31 13.04
N LYS A 103 4.42 5.45 12.43
CA LYS A 103 5.04 6.03 11.23
C LYS A 103 5.30 4.98 10.16
N THR A 104 4.24 4.26 9.81
CA THR A 104 4.32 3.17 8.83
C THR A 104 4.24 3.72 7.41
N VAL A 105 5.14 3.28 6.55
CA VAL A 105 5.15 3.53 5.11
C VAL A 105 4.61 2.31 4.40
N THR A 106 3.64 2.51 3.52
CA THR A 106 3.10 1.43 2.69
C THR A 106 3.66 1.52 1.28
N PHE A 107 4.10 0.38 0.76
CA PHE A 107 4.63 0.22 -0.59
C PHE A 107 3.69 -0.62 -1.44
N ALA A 108 3.61 -0.30 -2.73
CA ALA A 108 2.95 -1.12 -3.73
C ALA A 108 3.86 -1.31 -4.95
N LEU A 109 4.02 -2.55 -5.37
CA LEU A 109 4.88 -2.97 -6.47
C LEU A 109 4.07 -3.74 -7.51
N GLY A 110 4.35 -3.52 -8.78
CA GLY A 110 3.69 -4.26 -9.86
C GLY A 110 4.50 -4.38 -11.12
N SER A 111 4.10 -5.32 -11.95
CA SER A 111 4.77 -5.68 -13.21
C SER A 111 4.31 -4.89 -14.43
N VAL A 112 3.61 -3.79 -14.22
CA VAL A 112 3.12 -2.91 -15.28
C VAL A 112 3.70 -1.52 -15.09
N LYS A 113 4.15 -0.89 -16.18
CA LYS A 113 4.56 0.50 -16.16
C LYS A 113 3.33 1.39 -16.11
N THR A 114 3.18 2.13 -15.02
CA THR A 114 2.04 3.02 -14.78
C THR A 114 2.46 4.24 -13.97
N GLU A 115 1.73 5.34 -14.13
CA GLU A 115 1.92 6.59 -13.39
C GLU A 115 0.97 6.71 -12.19
N THR A 116 0.06 5.74 -12.03
CA THR A 116 -0.91 5.74 -10.92
C THR A 116 -0.96 4.38 -10.23
N PRO A 117 -1.18 4.33 -8.90
CA PRO A 117 -1.29 3.06 -8.17
C PRO A 117 -2.35 2.12 -8.74
N HIS A 118 -3.50 2.65 -9.17
CA HIS A 118 -4.57 1.83 -9.77
C HIS A 118 -4.16 1.13 -11.05
N GLY A 119 -3.24 1.71 -11.83
CA GLY A 119 -2.71 1.08 -13.03
C GLY A 119 -1.96 -0.23 -12.76
N LEU A 120 -1.55 -0.51 -11.52
CA LEU A 120 -0.94 -1.78 -11.13
C LEU A 120 -1.87 -2.97 -11.35
N SER A 121 -3.19 -2.74 -11.29
CA SER A 121 -4.21 -3.78 -11.53
C SER A 121 -4.21 -4.35 -12.94
N ALA A 122 -3.55 -3.72 -13.90
CA ALA A 122 -3.37 -4.27 -15.24
C ALA A 122 -2.34 -5.42 -15.30
N GLY A 123 -1.50 -5.57 -14.27
CA GLY A 123 -0.62 -6.72 -14.09
C GLY A 123 -1.35 -7.89 -13.42
N LYS A 124 -0.77 -9.09 -13.53
CA LYS A 124 -1.37 -10.29 -12.91
C LYS A 124 -1.40 -10.20 -11.38
N TYR A 125 -0.31 -9.76 -10.78
CA TYR A 125 -0.19 -9.60 -9.33
C TYR A 125 0.27 -8.19 -8.97
N THR A 126 -0.24 -7.70 -7.85
CA THR A 126 0.29 -6.54 -7.14
C THR A 126 0.71 -6.98 -5.75
N VAL A 127 1.91 -6.59 -5.36
CA VAL A 127 2.43 -6.83 -4.01
C VAL A 127 2.36 -5.52 -3.23
N MET A 128 1.72 -5.55 -2.08
CA MET A 128 1.67 -4.40 -1.19
C MET A 128 2.18 -4.81 0.19
N PHE A 129 2.96 -3.97 0.82
CA PHE A 129 3.42 -4.18 2.19
C PHE A 129 3.61 -2.87 2.93
N ALA A 130 3.45 -2.92 4.23
CA ALA A 130 3.69 -1.81 5.13
C ALA A 130 4.84 -2.12 6.08
N VAL A 131 5.65 -1.11 6.39
CA VAL A 131 6.81 -1.24 7.27
C VAL A 131 7.02 0.05 8.07
N PRO A 132 7.36 -0.02 9.38
CA PRO A 132 7.73 1.15 10.15
C PRO A 132 8.96 1.86 9.58
N GLU A 133 8.92 3.18 9.49
CA GLU A 133 10.04 4.01 8.99
C GLU A 133 11.33 3.79 9.81
N SER A 134 11.20 3.47 11.10
CA SER A 134 12.33 3.14 11.98
C SER A 134 13.13 1.91 11.51
N HIS A 135 12.57 1.09 10.63
CA HIS A 135 13.21 -0.12 10.10
C HIS A 135 13.78 0.06 8.67
N PHE A 136 13.97 1.31 8.23
CA PHE A 136 14.65 1.63 6.97
C PHE A 136 16.19 1.61 7.11
N ASP A 137 16.70 0.62 7.81
CA ASP A 137 18.12 0.47 8.15
C ASP A 137 18.87 -0.52 7.22
N GLY A 138 18.17 -1.09 6.25
CA GLY A 138 18.72 -2.06 5.28
C GLY A 138 18.93 -3.47 5.85
N LYS A 139 18.50 -3.73 7.09
CA LYS A 139 18.55 -5.06 7.68
C LYS A 139 17.23 -5.78 7.47
N TYR A 140 17.27 -7.11 7.54
CA TYR A 140 16.07 -7.91 7.56
C TYR A 140 15.40 -7.84 8.95
N HIS A 141 14.15 -7.40 8.95
CA HIS A 141 13.25 -7.45 10.09
C HIS A 141 12.21 -8.54 9.87
N ALA A 142 11.94 -9.33 10.90
CA ALA A 142 10.85 -10.31 10.86
C ALA A 142 9.50 -9.59 10.83
N TYR A 143 8.52 -10.19 10.16
CA TYR A 143 7.16 -9.67 10.15
C TYR A 143 6.57 -9.68 11.58
N ASP A 144 6.10 -8.56 12.03
CA ASP A 144 5.31 -8.41 13.24
C ASP A 144 4.15 -7.43 13.00
N ALA A 145 2.94 -7.97 12.99
CA ALA A 145 1.74 -7.17 12.79
C ALA A 145 1.51 -6.16 13.93
N ALA A 146 1.98 -6.44 15.15
CA ALA A 146 1.87 -5.53 16.28
C ALA A 146 2.77 -4.29 16.13
N GLU A 147 3.86 -4.40 15.38
CA GLU A 147 4.74 -3.29 15.02
C GLU A 147 4.27 -2.52 13.78
N GLY A 148 3.14 -2.91 13.16
CA GLY A 148 2.58 -2.24 12.00
C GLY A 148 2.98 -2.84 10.64
N TYR A 149 3.66 -3.99 10.63
CA TYR A 149 3.94 -4.69 9.39
C TYR A 149 2.68 -5.26 8.76
N GLN A 150 2.58 -5.15 7.43
CA GLN A 150 1.50 -5.75 6.66
C GLN A 150 2.08 -6.28 5.34
N PHE A 151 1.51 -7.38 4.83
CA PHE A 151 1.75 -7.90 3.49
C PHE A 151 0.42 -8.22 2.83
N TYR A 152 0.32 -7.85 1.56
CA TYR A 152 -0.82 -8.19 0.73
C TYR A 152 -0.30 -8.73 -0.60
N LEU A 153 -0.79 -9.88 -0.99
CA LEU A 153 -0.70 -10.37 -2.35
C LEU A 153 -2.07 -10.21 -3.00
N ILE A 154 -2.14 -9.37 -4.02
CA ILE A 154 -3.36 -9.10 -4.77
C ILE A 154 -3.26 -9.87 -6.09
N ASP A 155 -4.21 -10.76 -6.33
CA ASP A 155 -4.45 -11.39 -7.62
C ASP A 155 -5.44 -10.52 -8.41
N ASN A 156 -4.93 -9.76 -9.34
CA ASN A 156 -5.72 -8.80 -10.10
C ASN A 156 -6.70 -9.48 -11.08
N GLU A 157 -6.41 -10.72 -11.50
CA GLU A 157 -7.31 -11.47 -12.41
C GLU A 157 -8.56 -11.95 -11.67
N SER A 158 -8.41 -12.46 -10.46
CA SER A 158 -9.54 -12.93 -9.66
C SER A 158 -10.18 -11.84 -8.79
N GLY A 159 -9.55 -10.68 -8.66
CA GLY A 159 -9.98 -9.62 -7.75
C GLY A 159 -9.94 -10.02 -6.28
N LYS A 160 -9.04 -10.91 -5.90
CA LYS A 160 -8.87 -11.39 -4.52
C LYS A 160 -7.51 -10.99 -3.97
N TYR A 161 -7.42 -10.94 -2.65
CA TYR A 161 -6.14 -10.73 -2.00
C TYR A 161 -5.98 -11.58 -0.74
N VAL A 162 -4.73 -11.88 -0.40
CA VAL A 162 -4.33 -12.54 0.84
C VAL A 162 -3.53 -11.57 1.68
N LYS A 163 -3.87 -11.41 2.95
CA LYS A 163 -3.23 -10.46 3.87
C LYS A 163 -2.59 -11.09 5.10
N GLU A 164 -2.97 -12.32 5.42
CA GLU A 164 -2.49 -12.97 6.63
C GLU A 164 -1.16 -13.67 6.32
N VAL A 165 -0.11 -13.31 7.07
CA VAL A 165 1.25 -13.85 6.96
C VAL A 165 1.50 -14.80 8.11
N THR A 166 2.02 -15.98 7.81
CA THR A 166 2.46 -16.94 8.83
C THR A 166 3.93 -16.79 9.16
N GLU A 167 4.73 -16.40 8.18
CA GLU A 167 6.16 -16.17 8.31
C GLU A 167 6.60 -15.15 7.25
N GLY A 168 7.45 -14.20 7.60
CA GLY A 168 7.95 -13.24 6.65
C GLY A 168 9.07 -12.38 7.20
N ARG A 169 9.81 -11.76 6.29
CA ARG A 169 10.84 -10.77 6.62
C ARG A 169 10.95 -9.75 5.50
N LEU A 170 11.35 -8.56 5.89
CA LEU A 170 11.46 -7.42 5.00
C LEU A 170 12.72 -6.62 5.34
N SER A 171 13.41 -6.14 4.33
CA SER A 171 14.53 -5.19 4.44
C SER A 171 14.22 -3.99 3.56
N VAL A 172 14.29 -2.80 4.13
CA VAL A 172 14.09 -1.53 3.43
C VAL A 172 15.28 -0.62 3.68
N LYS A 173 15.77 0.03 2.64
CA LYS A 173 16.78 1.08 2.73
C LYS A 173 16.43 2.18 1.74
N ALA A 174 16.36 3.41 2.22
CA ALA A 174 16.26 4.59 1.38
C ALA A 174 17.66 5.20 1.20
N GLU A 175 18.06 5.44 -0.03
CA GLU A 175 19.30 6.12 -0.39
C GLU A 175 18.98 7.19 -1.44
N ASP A 176 19.06 8.46 -1.06
CA ASP A 176 18.67 9.59 -1.90
C ASP A 176 17.22 9.44 -2.41
N ALA A 177 17.03 9.39 -3.74
CA ALA A 177 15.74 9.18 -4.37
C ALA A 177 15.43 7.71 -4.69
N MET A 178 16.28 6.78 -4.24
CA MET A 178 16.17 5.35 -4.56
C MET A 178 15.79 4.55 -3.33
N MET A 179 14.96 3.54 -3.54
CA MET A 179 14.56 2.57 -2.53
C MET A 179 15.16 1.22 -2.85
N TYR A 180 15.72 0.58 -1.85
CA TYR A 180 16.14 -0.80 -1.91
C TYR A 180 15.25 -1.64 -1.00
N LEU A 181 14.54 -2.58 -1.60
CA LEU A 181 13.54 -3.41 -0.94
C LEU A 181 13.89 -4.88 -1.15
N ARG A 182 13.84 -5.68 -0.09
CA ARG A 182 13.87 -7.15 -0.16
C ARG A 182 12.80 -7.71 0.75
N PHE A 183 12.02 -8.64 0.27
CA PHE A 183 10.92 -9.20 1.03
C PHE A 183 10.73 -10.68 0.75
N GLU A 184 10.33 -11.40 1.77
CA GLU A 184 9.93 -12.79 1.71
C GLU A 184 8.74 -12.98 2.67
N ALA A 185 7.71 -13.68 2.24
CA ALA A 185 6.57 -14.01 3.07
C ALA A 185 5.95 -15.35 2.68
N THR A 186 5.49 -16.09 3.68
CA THR A 186 4.56 -17.20 3.52
C THR A 186 3.21 -16.75 4.05
N LEU A 187 2.20 -16.76 3.19
CA LEU A 187 0.85 -16.32 3.50
C LEU A 187 0.05 -17.47 4.12
N LYS A 188 -1.05 -17.14 4.81
CA LYS A 188 -1.88 -18.12 5.52
C LYS A 188 -2.47 -19.19 4.62
N ASP A 189 -2.75 -18.87 3.36
CA ASP A 189 -3.22 -19.82 2.36
C ASP A 189 -2.13 -20.73 1.82
N GLY A 190 -0.88 -20.60 2.31
CA GLY A 190 0.28 -21.37 1.86
C GLY A 190 0.98 -20.81 0.63
N SER A 191 0.50 -19.70 0.08
CA SER A 191 1.20 -18.98 -0.98
C SER A 191 2.51 -18.39 -0.47
N LYS A 192 3.52 -18.32 -1.34
CA LYS A 192 4.83 -17.75 -1.04
C LYS A 192 5.09 -16.56 -1.95
N LEU A 193 5.68 -15.54 -1.34
CA LEU A 193 6.05 -14.30 -1.99
C LEU A 193 7.51 -13.98 -1.67
N ALA A 194 8.29 -13.65 -2.68
CA ALA A 194 9.65 -13.15 -2.50
C ALA A 194 9.98 -12.15 -3.59
N GLY A 195 10.80 -11.15 -3.29
CA GLY A 195 11.23 -10.21 -4.30
C GLY A 195 12.30 -9.25 -3.81
N GLU A 196 12.88 -8.58 -4.78
CA GLU A 196 13.80 -7.48 -4.56
C GLU A 196 13.57 -6.36 -5.58
N TYR A 197 13.76 -5.14 -5.14
CA TYR A 197 13.62 -3.94 -5.95
C TYR A 197 14.68 -2.92 -5.58
N TYR A 198 15.30 -2.34 -6.59
CA TYR A 198 16.16 -1.15 -6.47
C TYR A 198 15.76 -0.15 -7.54
N GLY A 199 15.18 0.95 -7.13
CA GLY A 199 14.69 1.95 -8.06
C GLY A 199 13.99 3.12 -7.36
N ALA A 200 13.56 4.09 -8.15
CA ALA A 200 12.73 5.19 -7.68
C ALA A 200 11.33 4.67 -7.33
N SER A 201 10.80 5.12 -6.21
CA SER A 201 9.41 4.87 -5.83
C SER A 201 8.66 6.20 -5.80
N GLN A 202 7.51 6.24 -6.45
CA GLN A 202 6.68 7.44 -6.49
C GLN A 202 5.89 7.58 -5.19
N GLU A 203 6.02 8.74 -4.52
CA GLU A 203 5.20 9.05 -3.36
C GLU A 203 3.77 9.42 -3.78
N VAL A 204 2.80 8.86 -3.08
CA VAL A 204 1.37 9.12 -3.25
C VAL A 204 0.70 9.26 -1.89
N GLU A 205 -0.33 10.07 -1.79
CA GLU A 205 -1.01 10.31 -0.51
C GLU A 205 -1.66 9.04 0.06
N GLU A 206 -2.17 8.16 -0.82
CA GLU A 206 -2.89 6.95 -0.44
C GLU A 206 -2.71 5.84 -1.49
N LEU A 207 -2.61 4.60 -1.03
CA LEU A 207 -2.58 3.38 -1.84
C LEU A 207 -3.92 2.64 -1.70
N ASP A 208 -5.01 3.20 -2.26
CA ASP A 208 -6.31 2.54 -2.34
C ASP A 208 -6.37 1.60 -3.55
N ILE A 209 -5.62 0.48 -3.47
CA ILE A 209 -5.48 -0.52 -4.56
C ILE A 209 -6.02 -1.91 -4.20
N LEU A 210 -6.48 -2.11 -2.96
CA LEU A 210 -7.10 -3.39 -2.60
C LEU A 210 -8.39 -3.57 -3.41
N PRO A 211 -8.65 -4.77 -3.96
CA PRO A 211 -9.87 -5.04 -4.71
C PRO A 211 -11.11 -4.69 -3.91
N ALA A 212 -12.08 -4.07 -4.58
CA ALA A 212 -13.34 -3.72 -3.96
C ALA A 212 -14.13 -4.98 -3.57
N THR A 213 -14.78 -4.94 -2.40
CA THR A 213 -15.61 -6.06 -1.93
C THR A 213 -16.94 -6.17 -2.65
N ASN A 214 -17.34 -5.14 -3.39
CA ASN A 214 -18.65 -4.99 -4.03
C ASN A 214 -19.80 -5.16 -3.05
N THR A 215 -19.64 -4.55 -1.88
CA THR A 215 -20.62 -4.59 -0.78
C THR A 215 -20.83 -3.21 -0.21
N PHE A 216 -21.96 -3.02 0.47
CA PHE A 216 -22.11 -1.95 1.42
C PHE A 216 -22.76 -2.45 2.72
N THR A 217 -22.34 -1.85 3.83
CA THR A 217 -22.88 -2.09 5.17
C THR A 217 -23.55 -0.81 5.63
N PHE A 218 -24.79 -0.91 6.09
CA PHE A 218 -25.55 0.24 6.58
C PHE A 218 -26.12 -0.02 7.96
N ASN A 219 -25.97 0.96 8.86
CA ASN A 219 -26.61 0.99 10.15
C ASN A 219 -27.33 2.34 10.32
N SER A 220 -28.63 2.31 10.56
CA SER A 220 -29.43 3.54 10.70
C SER A 220 -29.20 4.32 12.00
N GLY A 221 -28.49 3.73 12.96
CA GLY A 221 -28.38 4.27 14.34
C GLY A 221 -29.60 4.01 15.22
N TYR A 222 -30.66 3.40 14.67
CA TYR A 222 -31.88 2.99 15.39
C TYR A 222 -31.88 1.47 15.51
N GLY A 223 -31.50 0.95 16.69
CA GLY A 223 -31.43 -0.48 16.94
C GLY A 223 -30.05 -1.08 16.78
N THR A 224 -29.96 -2.41 16.66
CA THR A 224 -28.71 -3.19 16.66
C THR A 224 -28.42 -3.86 15.32
N GLN A 225 -29.18 -3.56 14.26
CA GLN A 225 -29.01 -4.23 12.97
C GLN A 225 -28.06 -3.45 12.06
N GLU A 226 -26.87 -3.99 11.88
CA GLU A 226 -26.08 -3.77 10.68
C GLU A 226 -26.63 -4.65 9.58
N THR A 227 -26.76 -4.10 8.38
CA THR A 227 -27.23 -4.87 7.22
C THR A 227 -26.17 -4.80 6.13
N ASP A 228 -25.66 -5.98 5.78
CA ASP A 228 -24.70 -6.14 4.71
C ASP A 228 -25.40 -6.47 3.40
N TYR A 229 -25.06 -5.74 2.37
CA TYR A 229 -25.61 -5.93 1.03
C TYR A 229 -24.51 -6.17 0.02
N SER A 230 -24.70 -7.18 -0.84
CA SER A 230 -23.91 -7.38 -2.04
C SER A 230 -24.41 -6.43 -3.13
N ILE A 231 -23.52 -5.70 -3.78
CA ILE A 231 -23.84 -4.80 -4.88
C ILE A 231 -23.86 -5.60 -6.18
N LYS A 232 -25.03 -5.62 -6.87
CA LYS A 232 -25.25 -6.37 -8.13
C LYS A 232 -24.96 -5.56 -9.37
N GLY A 233 -24.72 -4.28 -9.23
CA GLY A 233 -24.39 -3.36 -10.30
C GLY A 233 -24.63 -1.92 -9.88
N VAL A 234 -24.20 -0.98 -10.70
CA VAL A 234 -24.39 0.46 -10.45
C VAL A 234 -25.00 1.12 -11.67
N ILE A 235 -26.07 1.89 -11.43
CA ILE A 235 -26.69 2.75 -12.43
C ILE A 235 -26.09 4.15 -12.28
N TYR A 236 -25.61 4.71 -13.37
CA TYR A 236 -25.14 6.09 -13.44
C TYR A 236 -26.11 6.93 -14.25
N LYS A 237 -26.46 8.09 -13.72
CA LYS A 237 -27.30 9.07 -14.40
C LYS A 237 -26.78 10.48 -14.17
N LYS A 238 -26.57 11.24 -15.26
CA LYS A 238 -26.33 12.68 -15.19
C LYS A 238 -27.67 13.42 -15.36
N LYS A 239 -28.09 14.15 -14.33
CA LYS A 239 -29.34 14.92 -14.34
C LYS A 239 -29.17 16.21 -15.15
N SER A 240 -30.28 16.80 -15.58
CA SER A 240 -30.30 18.07 -16.34
C SER A 240 -29.72 19.25 -15.57
N ASN A 241 -29.75 19.24 -14.24
CA ASN A 241 -29.13 20.25 -13.38
C ASN A 241 -27.62 20.04 -13.17
N GLY A 242 -27.01 19.02 -13.79
CA GLY A 242 -25.60 18.69 -13.69
C GLY A 242 -25.27 17.64 -12.62
N ASP A 243 -26.18 17.32 -11.71
CA ASP A 243 -25.94 16.31 -10.67
C ASP A 243 -25.64 14.93 -11.31
N GLN A 244 -24.65 14.27 -10.77
CA GLN A 244 -24.27 12.91 -11.14
C GLN A 244 -24.73 11.94 -10.06
N VAL A 245 -25.51 10.94 -10.42
CA VAL A 245 -26.12 9.99 -9.49
C VAL A 245 -25.58 8.60 -9.77
N PHE A 246 -25.00 7.97 -8.75
CA PHE A 246 -24.61 6.56 -8.75
C PHE A 246 -25.59 5.80 -7.84
N GLY A 247 -26.39 4.92 -8.43
CA GLY A 247 -27.36 4.09 -7.72
C GLY A 247 -26.84 2.64 -7.59
N PHE A 248 -26.63 2.16 -6.37
CA PHE A 248 -26.05 0.85 -6.10
C PHE A 248 -27.14 -0.21 -5.94
N LYS A 249 -27.24 -1.12 -6.91
CA LYS A 249 -28.27 -2.17 -7.00
C LYS A 249 -28.04 -3.26 -5.97
N LYS A 250 -29.07 -3.62 -5.23
CA LYS A 250 -29.13 -4.83 -4.39
C LYS A 250 -29.65 -6.06 -5.15
N TYR A 251 -30.44 -5.84 -6.21
CA TYR A 251 -31.02 -6.86 -7.05
C TYR A 251 -30.71 -6.51 -8.51
N GLU A 252 -30.57 -7.50 -9.37
CA GLU A 252 -30.15 -7.31 -10.77
C GLU A 252 -31.13 -6.48 -11.60
N ASP A 253 -32.42 -6.63 -11.34
CA ASP A 253 -33.55 -5.94 -12.02
C ASP A 253 -33.95 -4.62 -11.38
N GLN A 254 -33.24 -4.17 -10.34
CA GLN A 254 -33.55 -2.93 -9.63
C GLN A 254 -33.36 -1.71 -10.53
N GLU A 255 -34.37 -0.85 -10.60
CA GLU A 255 -34.29 0.46 -11.27
C GLU A 255 -33.89 1.56 -10.28
N LEU A 256 -33.44 2.70 -10.80
CA LEU A 256 -33.03 3.84 -9.99
C LEU A 256 -34.24 4.46 -9.29
N ASP A 257 -34.40 4.15 -8.02
CA ASP A 257 -35.49 4.60 -7.15
C ASP A 257 -35.00 5.05 -5.75
N ASN A 258 -35.91 5.54 -4.94
CA ASN A 258 -35.61 6.01 -3.58
C ASN A 258 -35.23 4.90 -2.59
N TYR A 259 -35.44 3.62 -2.93
CA TYR A 259 -35.08 2.48 -2.09
C TYR A 259 -33.66 1.98 -2.37
N MET A 260 -33.00 2.56 -3.36
CA MET A 260 -31.61 2.27 -3.71
C MET A 260 -30.68 3.16 -2.91
N LEU A 261 -29.52 2.62 -2.52
CA LEU A 261 -28.43 3.48 -2.05
C LEU A 261 -27.97 4.36 -3.21
N GLN A 262 -28.03 5.67 -3.04
CA GLN A 262 -27.63 6.62 -4.05
C GLN A 262 -26.52 7.54 -3.53
N LEU A 263 -25.43 7.64 -4.27
CA LEU A 263 -24.43 8.70 -4.15
C LEU A 263 -24.73 9.77 -5.20
N ILE A 264 -24.96 11.00 -4.76
CA ILE A 264 -25.27 12.14 -5.61
C ILE A 264 -24.11 13.12 -5.51
N ILE A 265 -23.48 13.40 -6.63
CA ILE A 265 -22.38 14.36 -6.73
C ILE A 265 -22.90 15.59 -7.44
N THR A 266 -22.87 16.72 -6.73
CA THR A 266 -23.27 18.04 -7.24
C THR A 266 -22.07 18.93 -7.57
N ASP A 267 -20.87 18.53 -7.13
CA ASP A 267 -19.58 19.13 -7.50
C ASP A 267 -18.73 18.06 -8.21
N GLU A 268 -18.64 18.15 -9.54
CA GLU A 268 -17.93 17.19 -10.36
C GLU A 268 -16.41 17.11 -10.06
N THR A 269 -15.84 18.10 -9.39
CA THR A 269 -14.43 18.09 -8.98
C THR A 269 -14.12 17.00 -7.93
N LEU A 270 -15.15 16.38 -7.35
CA LEU A 270 -15.00 15.26 -6.43
C LEU A 270 -14.72 13.93 -7.16
N ILE A 271 -15.03 13.85 -8.45
CA ILE A 271 -14.72 12.69 -9.29
C ILE A 271 -13.24 12.77 -9.68
N GLY A 272 -12.53 11.67 -9.57
CA GLY A 272 -11.09 11.58 -9.78
C GLY A 272 -10.28 11.73 -8.49
N LYS A 273 -10.91 12.04 -7.35
CA LYS A 273 -10.21 12.14 -6.07
C LYS A 273 -10.18 10.78 -5.35
N THR A 274 -9.01 10.43 -4.86
CA THR A 274 -8.79 9.19 -4.10
C THR A 274 -9.24 9.28 -2.65
N LYS A 275 -9.35 10.51 -2.11
CA LYS A 275 -9.84 10.72 -0.74
C LYS A 275 -10.40 12.14 -0.58
N THR A 276 -11.67 12.22 -0.24
CA THR A 276 -12.35 13.48 0.08
C THR A 276 -12.92 13.38 1.48
N ASP A 277 -12.57 14.29 2.37
CA ASP A 277 -13.19 14.39 3.71
C ASP A 277 -14.62 14.89 3.57
N LEU A 278 -15.58 14.01 3.81
CA LEU A 278 -17.00 14.32 3.68
C LEU A 278 -17.50 15.31 4.76
N ALA A 279 -16.91 15.30 5.94
CA ALA A 279 -17.30 16.22 7.01
C ALA A 279 -16.85 17.67 6.74
N ALA A 280 -15.73 17.83 6.00
CA ALA A 280 -15.16 19.13 5.66
C ALA A 280 -15.58 19.64 4.27
N THR A 281 -16.19 18.80 3.42
CA THR A 281 -16.44 19.10 1.99
C THR A 281 -17.95 19.10 1.71
N SER A 282 -18.38 19.97 0.81
CA SER A 282 -19.74 20.01 0.24
C SER A 282 -19.75 19.45 -1.18
N GLY A 283 -20.93 19.41 -1.81
CA GLY A 283 -21.06 18.97 -3.21
C GLY A 283 -21.35 17.49 -3.38
N TRP A 284 -21.76 16.83 -2.32
CA TRP A 284 -22.17 15.43 -2.32
C TRP A 284 -23.39 15.21 -1.41
N LYS A 285 -24.14 14.15 -1.67
CA LYS A 285 -25.22 13.61 -0.83
C LYS A 285 -25.26 12.11 -0.95
N ILE A 286 -25.63 11.42 0.13
CA ILE A 286 -25.87 10.00 0.13
C ILE A 286 -27.29 9.76 0.66
N ASN A 287 -28.11 9.09 -0.12
CA ASN A 287 -29.49 8.75 0.24
C ASN A 287 -29.62 7.23 0.31
N TYR A 288 -30.23 6.74 1.38
CA TYR A 288 -30.61 5.35 1.48
C TYR A 288 -31.89 5.22 2.30
N VAL A 289 -32.97 4.80 1.64
CA VAL A 289 -34.30 4.68 2.22
C VAL A 289 -34.71 6.03 2.86
N ASP A 290 -34.86 6.06 4.18
CA ASP A 290 -35.28 7.25 4.94
C ASP A 290 -34.10 8.01 5.57
N VAL A 291 -32.87 7.66 5.23
CA VAL A 291 -31.67 8.31 5.77
C VAL A 291 -30.93 9.06 4.66
N GLN A 292 -30.65 10.31 4.91
CA GLN A 292 -29.85 11.17 4.07
C GLN A 292 -28.63 11.63 4.83
N PHE A 293 -27.44 11.30 4.30
CA PHE A 293 -26.17 11.85 4.76
C PHE A 293 -25.84 13.07 3.89
N GLU A 294 -25.59 14.18 4.54
CA GLU A 294 -25.28 15.42 3.86
C GLU A 294 -24.45 16.31 4.81
N ASN A 295 -23.54 17.12 4.27
CA ASN A 295 -22.86 18.12 5.09
C ASN A 295 -23.79 19.30 5.34
N VAL A 296 -24.58 19.22 6.41
CA VAL A 296 -25.56 20.22 6.83
C VAL A 296 -25.24 20.76 8.22
N SER A 297 -25.75 21.94 8.51
CA SER A 297 -25.64 22.51 9.86
C SER A 297 -26.26 21.58 10.90
N PRO A 298 -25.61 21.36 12.06
CA PRO A 298 -26.16 20.58 13.17
C PRO A 298 -27.53 21.09 13.68
N LEU A 299 -27.86 22.31 13.33
CA LEU A 299 -29.14 22.97 13.71
C LEU A 299 -30.27 22.75 12.68
N ASP A 300 -30.03 21.97 11.61
CA ASP A 300 -31.08 21.63 10.66
C ASP A 300 -32.14 20.73 11.35
N PRO A 301 -33.39 21.16 11.50
CA PRO A 301 -34.42 20.43 12.21
C PRO A 301 -34.97 19.23 11.41
N ASN A 302 -34.49 19.02 10.18
CA ASN A 302 -34.95 17.88 9.36
C ASN A 302 -34.41 16.56 9.90
N ALA A 303 -35.28 15.79 10.55
CA ALA A 303 -34.94 14.51 11.16
C ALA A 303 -34.37 13.44 10.19
N TYR A 304 -34.55 13.64 8.90
CA TYR A 304 -34.05 12.75 7.85
C TYR A 304 -32.62 13.01 7.44
N ARG A 305 -32.11 14.23 7.70
CA ARG A 305 -30.74 14.63 7.37
C ARG A 305 -29.81 14.34 8.54
N LYS A 306 -28.71 13.71 8.25
CA LYS A 306 -27.70 13.34 9.24
C LYS A 306 -26.39 14.07 8.97
N THR A 307 -26.02 14.92 9.90
CA THR A 307 -24.69 15.57 9.87
C THR A 307 -23.61 14.55 10.15
N LEU A 308 -22.55 14.57 9.35
CA LEU A 308 -21.41 13.70 9.57
C LEU A 308 -20.54 14.16 10.73
N SER A 309 -20.11 13.21 11.54
CA SER A 309 -19.00 13.37 12.48
C SER A 309 -17.66 13.16 11.81
N LYS A 310 -17.59 12.18 10.89
CA LYS A 310 -16.44 11.85 10.05
C LYS A 310 -16.90 11.11 8.80
N GLY A 311 -16.08 11.10 7.77
CA GLY A 311 -16.33 10.29 6.59
C GLY A 311 -15.39 10.60 5.45
N TYR A 312 -15.22 9.63 4.59
CA TYR A 312 -14.39 9.74 3.39
C TYR A 312 -15.14 9.22 2.17
N LEU A 313 -14.88 9.88 1.05
CA LEU A 313 -15.37 9.50 -0.27
C LEU A 313 -14.17 9.39 -1.22
N SER A 314 -14.08 8.29 -1.94
CA SER A 314 -13.21 8.11 -3.08
C SER A 314 -14.06 7.79 -4.31
N ILE A 315 -13.84 8.50 -5.41
CA ILE A 315 -14.44 8.19 -6.73
C ILE A 315 -13.32 8.30 -7.75
N VAL A 316 -12.87 7.16 -8.26
CA VAL A 316 -11.80 7.10 -9.26
C VAL A 316 -12.31 6.44 -10.52
N GLU A 317 -12.07 7.08 -11.67
CA GLU A 317 -12.32 6.46 -12.97
C GLU A 317 -11.20 5.46 -13.28
N THR A 318 -11.55 4.18 -13.43
CA THR A 318 -10.60 3.11 -13.75
C THR A 318 -10.62 2.70 -15.23
N GLY A 319 -11.49 3.32 -16.02
CA GLY A 319 -11.65 3.12 -17.47
C GLY A 319 -12.92 3.77 -17.98
N GLU A 320 -13.21 3.62 -19.26
CA GLU A 320 -14.44 4.15 -19.86
C GLU A 320 -15.68 3.55 -19.19
N ASN A 321 -16.52 4.39 -18.58
CA ASN A 321 -17.67 3.99 -17.76
C ASN A 321 -17.35 2.99 -16.65
N LYS A 322 -16.10 2.97 -16.15
CA LYS A 322 -15.67 2.15 -15.03
C LYS A 322 -15.21 3.04 -13.90
N TYR A 323 -15.70 2.73 -12.72
CA TYR A 323 -15.40 3.48 -11.51
C TYR A 323 -15.03 2.55 -10.38
N ARG A 324 -14.17 3.06 -9.52
CA ARG A 324 -13.97 2.55 -8.16
C ARG A 324 -14.52 3.58 -7.21
N ILE A 325 -15.43 3.14 -6.33
CA ILE A 325 -16.11 4.02 -5.37
C ILE A 325 -16.00 3.39 -3.98
N SER A 326 -15.45 4.16 -3.05
CA SER A 326 -15.37 3.81 -1.64
C SER A 326 -15.98 4.92 -0.80
N ILE A 327 -16.80 4.54 0.18
CA ILE A 327 -17.45 5.47 1.11
C ILE A 327 -17.31 4.93 2.52
N GLU A 328 -16.86 5.78 3.43
CA GLU A 328 -17.02 5.60 4.87
C GLU A 328 -17.73 6.84 5.41
N ALA A 329 -18.82 6.66 6.11
CA ALA A 329 -19.57 7.78 6.69
C ALA A 329 -20.11 7.41 8.06
N GLU A 330 -19.96 8.31 9.02
CA GLU A 330 -20.48 8.22 10.36
C GLU A 330 -21.11 9.55 10.77
N THR A 331 -22.33 9.50 11.32
CA THR A 331 -23.06 10.69 11.70
C THR A 331 -22.84 11.08 13.16
N ILE A 332 -23.15 12.31 13.49
CA ILE A 332 -23.33 12.73 14.88
C ILE A 332 -24.59 12.05 15.40
N PRO A 333 -24.57 11.39 16.57
CA PRO A 333 -25.77 10.82 17.18
C PRO A 333 -26.85 11.92 17.38
N ALA A 334 -28.10 11.58 17.09
CA ALA A 334 -29.22 12.53 17.24
C ALA A 334 -29.55 12.85 18.72
N SER A 335 -29.11 12.00 19.65
CA SER A 335 -29.26 12.18 21.10
C SER A 335 -28.25 11.31 21.85
N ASP A 336 -28.08 11.55 23.16
CA ASP A 336 -27.21 10.75 24.04
C ASP A 336 -27.60 9.25 24.11
N TRP A 337 -28.80 8.90 23.68
CA TRP A 337 -29.33 7.53 23.67
C TRP A 337 -29.29 6.87 22.29
N SER A 338 -28.98 7.61 21.23
CA SER A 338 -28.89 7.07 19.88
C SER A 338 -27.44 6.74 19.53
N LYS A 339 -27.27 5.70 18.68
CA LYS A 339 -25.98 5.42 18.07
C LYS A 339 -25.82 6.23 16.79
N PRO A 340 -24.58 6.52 16.34
CA PRO A 340 -24.37 7.10 15.03
C PRO A 340 -24.92 6.18 13.94
N ALA A 341 -25.48 6.76 12.88
CA ALA A 341 -25.69 6.01 11.65
C ALA A 341 -24.35 5.86 10.94
N THR A 342 -24.10 4.68 10.37
CA THR A 342 -22.86 4.38 9.65
C THR A 342 -23.14 3.80 8.28
N LEU A 343 -22.28 4.11 7.33
CA LEU A 343 -22.27 3.53 6.00
C LEU A 343 -20.80 3.20 5.63
N GLN A 344 -20.59 1.98 5.18
CA GLN A 344 -19.35 1.57 4.52
C GLN A 344 -19.71 1.01 3.16
N LEU A 345 -19.07 1.47 2.11
CA LEU A 345 -19.25 0.99 0.74
C LEU A 345 -17.90 0.82 0.07
N SER A 346 -17.74 -0.28 -0.65
CA SER A 346 -16.63 -0.52 -1.55
C SER A 346 -17.14 -1.20 -2.80
N TRP A 347 -16.95 -0.56 -3.95
CA TRP A 347 -17.41 -1.08 -5.24
C TRP A 347 -16.44 -0.70 -6.36
N GLU A 348 -16.25 -1.64 -7.30
CA GLU A 348 -15.51 -1.40 -8.55
C GLU A 348 -16.19 -2.14 -9.70
N GLY A 349 -16.36 -1.47 -10.82
CA GLY A 349 -16.95 -2.08 -12.00
C GLY A 349 -17.43 -1.07 -13.04
N SER A 350 -18.10 -1.60 -14.07
CA SER A 350 -18.74 -0.79 -15.09
C SER A 350 -20.11 -0.31 -14.62
N VAL A 351 -20.43 0.96 -14.87
CA VAL A 351 -21.76 1.51 -14.62
C VAL A 351 -22.68 1.29 -15.83
N THR A 352 -23.96 1.09 -15.55
CA THR A 352 -25.01 1.17 -16.57
C THR A 352 -25.44 2.62 -16.69
N VAL A 353 -25.14 3.25 -17.82
CA VAL A 353 -25.54 4.64 -18.09
C VAL A 353 -27.04 4.68 -18.37
N ASN A 354 -27.77 5.48 -17.59
CA ASN A 354 -29.21 5.75 -17.79
C ASN A 354 -29.35 7.19 -18.32
N GLU A 355 -29.83 7.32 -19.55
CA GLU A 355 -30.05 8.61 -20.22
C GLU A 355 -31.19 9.44 -19.59
#